data_6355a654dedd8bee5dbaede9f361831f
#
_entry.id   6355a654dedd8bee5dbaede9f361831f
#
_cell.length_a   1.000
_cell.length_b   1.000
_cell.length_c   1.000
_cell.angle_alpha   90.00
_cell.angle_beta   90.00
_cell.angle_gamma   90.00
#
_symmetry.space_group_name_H-M   'P 1'
#
loop_
_entity.id
_entity.type
_entity.pdbx_description
1 polymer ?
#
loop_
_entity_poly.entity_id
_entity_poly.type
_entity_poly.pdbx_seq_one_letter_code
_entity_poly.pdbx_strand_id
1 'polypeptide(L)'
;MAMTIVANAQDKKKPTEVMLETTAGNIRLRLYDSTPLHRDNFVKLVNLHVYDSLLFHRVIKDFMIQCGDPKSKNAEPGQFLGEGDLDWTVEQELRLPQIYHRRGVLAAAREPDDANPYRESSACHFYLAWGKTFTDEELDKMQQRLDTIYGYRVKLTPEMRETYKTVGGIPHLDGGYTVFGEIVEGHEVVDKIQQTATDKNDRPLEDQRILKAYVIAPIVAKQQGSSNRQTRRR
;
A
#
# COMPACT_ATOMS: atom_id res chain seq x y z
N MET A 1 9.90 -13.64 -51.57
CA MET A 1 10.09 -14.13 -50.18
C MET A 1 9.40 -13.15 -49.24
N ALA A 2 8.28 -13.53 -48.66
CA ALA A 2 7.55 -12.72 -47.67
C ALA A 2 8.08 -13.09 -46.29
N MET A 3 8.66 -12.11 -45.60
CA MET A 3 9.18 -12.26 -44.25
C MET A 3 8.00 -12.04 -43.26
N THR A 4 7.51 -13.13 -42.68
CA THR A 4 6.47 -13.09 -41.67
C THR A 4 7.09 -12.62 -40.35
N ILE A 5 6.79 -11.40 -39.93
CA ILE A 5 7.17 -10.91 -38.61
C ILE A 5 6.22 -11.54 -37.61
N VAL A 6 6.72 -12.54 -36.88
CA VAL A 6 6.03 -13.08 -35.69
C VAL A 6 6.20 -12.06 -34.55
N ALA A 7 5.20 -11.26 -34.30
CA ALA A 7 5.15 -10.39 -33.13
C ALA A 7 5.00 -11.31 -31.89
N ASN A 8 6.07 -11.44 -31.09
CA ASN A 8 6.03 -12.04 -29.78
C ASN A 8 5.16 -11.16 -28.87
N ALA A 9 3.90 -11.54 -28.68
CA ALA A 9 3.08 -11.02 -27.60
C ALA A 9 3.68 -11.54 -26.29
N GLN A 10 4.53 -10.74 -25.66
CA GLN A 10 4.91 -10.98 -24.26
C GLN A 10 3.63 -10.94 -23.45
N ASP A 11 3.23 -12.09 -22.88
CA ASP A 11 2.17 -12.17 -21.89
C ASP A 11 2.52 -11.20 -20.75
N LYS A 12 1.92 -10.01 -20.75
CA LYS A 12 2.06 -9.06 -19.64
C LYS A 12 1.50 -9.72 -18.41
N LYS A 13 2.37 -10.14 -17.51
CA LYS A 13 1.98 -10.68 -16.20
C LYS A 13 0.94 -9.74 -15.58
N LYS A 14 -0.24 -10.30 -15.25
CA LYS A 14 -1.30 -9.50 -14.63
C LYS A 14 -0.81 -8.97 -13.27
N PRO A 15 -1.13 -7.72 -12.92
CA PRO A 15 -0.71 -7.15 -11.63
C PRO A 15 -1.29 -7.98 -10.47
N THR A 16 -0.55 -8.08 -9.38
CA THR A 16 -1.02 -8.68 -8.14
C THR A 16 -1.92 -7.69 -7.44
N GLU A 17 -3.18 -8.04 -7.22
CA GLU A 17 -4.15 -7.17 -6.57
C GLU A 17 -4.77 -7.87 -5.36
N VAL A 18 -5.09 -7.07 -4.33
CA VAL A 18 -5.68 -7.51 -3.07
C VAL A 18 -6.92 -6.68 -2.79
N MET A 19 -7.99 -7.34 -2.36
CA MET A 19 -9.18 -6.70 -1.84
C MET A 19 -9.13 -6.69 -0.31
N LEU A 20 -9.40 -5.52 0.27
CA LEU A 20 -9.71 -5.34 1.67
C LEU A 20 -11.21 -4.99 1.78
N GLU A 21 -12.02 -5.91 2.28
CA GLU A 21 -13.40 -5.64 2.67
C GLU A 21 -13.38 -5.03 4.06
N THR A 22 -13.87 -3.81 4.21
CA THR A 22 -13.82 -3.10 5.50
C THR A 22 -15.22 -2.71 5.98
N THR A 23 -15.31 -2.32 7.25
CA THR A 23 -16.56 -1.77 7.82
C THR A 23 -17.02 -0.47 7.16
N ALA A 24 -16.12 0.24 6.47
CA ALA A 24 -16.42 1.50 5.79
C ALA A 24 -16.67 1.34 4.28
N GLY A 25 -16.35 0.17 3.70
CA GLY A 25 -16.42 -0.15 2.27
C GLY A 25 -15.22 -0.97 1.81
N ASN A 26 -15.12 -1.20 0.51
CA ASN A 26 -14.05 -2.01 -0.06
C ASN A 26 -12.89 -1.14 -0.56
N ILE A 27 -11.66 -1.61 -0.35
CA ILE A 27 -10.43 -0.98 -0.84
C ILE A 27 -9.70 -2.02 -1.70
N ARG A 28 -9.45 -1.71 -2.97
CA ARG A 28 -8.66 -2.55 -3.86
C ARG A 28 -7.27 -1.99 -4.01
N LEU A 29 -6.29 -2.83 -3.72
CA LEU A 29 -4.88 -2.51 -3.76
C LEU A 29 -4.21 -3.20 -4.95
N ARG A 30 -3.27 -2.51 -5.60
CA ARG A 30 -2.31 -3.09 -6.55
C ARG A 30 -0.94 -3.09 -5.92
N LEU A 31 -0.28 -4.26 -5.91
CA LEU A 31 1.07 -4.41 -5.38
C LEU A 31 2.11 -4.26 -6.49
N TYR A 32 3.25 -3.64 -6.18
CA TYR A 32 4.30 -3.38 -7.15
C TYR A 32 5.26 -4.56 -7.32
N ASP A 33 5.52 -4.96 -8.56
CA ASP A 33 6.51 -6.00 -8.88
C ASP A 33 7.95 -5.55 -8.61
N SER A 34 8.20 -4.25 -8.52
CA SER A 34 9.52 -3.67 -8.22
C SER A 34 9.92 -3.73 -6.74
N THR A 35 8.98 -4.08 -5.86
CA THR A 35 9.21 -4.31 -4.42
C THR A 35 8.76 -5.73 -4.04
N PRO A 36 9.44 -6.77 -4.58
CA PRO A 36 8.99 -8.16 -4.48
C PRO A 36 8.97 -8.70 -3.06
N LEU A 37 9.90 -8.29 -2.17
CA LEU A 37 9.93 -8.78 -0.79
C LEU A 37 8.66 -8.37 -0.04
N HIS A 38 8.28 -7.08 -0.14
CA HIS A 38 7.06 -6.57 0.51
C HIS A 38 5.80 -7.12 -0.15
N ARG A 39 5.76 -7.16 -1.49
CA ARG A 39 4.63 -7.73 -2.24
C ARG A 39 4.37 -9.18 -1.81
N ASP A 40 5.41 -10.02 -1.83
CA ASP A 40 5.26 -11.46 -1.59
C ASP A 40 4.95 -11.74 -0.11
N ASN A 41 5.56 -10.97 0.82
CA ASN A 41 5.21 -11.01 2.24
C ASN A 41 3.74 -10.62 2.48
N PHE A 42 3.28 -9.51 1.90
CA PHE A 42 1.89 -9.07 2.06
C PHE A 42 0.90 -10.11 1.51
N VAL A 43 1.16 -10.68 0.33
CA VAL A 43 0.37 -11.77 -0.26
C VAL A 43 0.35 -13.02 0.65
N LYS A 44 1.51 -13.38 1.23
CA LYS A 44 1.61 -14.49 2.20
C LYS A 44 0.68 -14.23 3.39
N LEU A 45 0.73 -13.05 3.99
CA LEU A 45 -0.08 -12.71 5.16
C LEU A 45 -1.58 -12.63 4.84
N VAL A 46 -1.95 -12.13 3.66
CA VAL A 46 -3.33 -12.16 3.15
C VAL A 46 -3.84 -13.61 3.04
N ASN A 47 -3.05 -14.51 2.42
CA ASN A 47 -3.42 -15.92 2.25
C ASN A 47 -3.46 -16.69 3.59
N LEU A 48 -2.73 -16.25 4.60
CA LEU A 48 -2.77 -16.77 5.96
C LEU A 48 -3.87 -16.15 6.82
N HIS A 49 -4.72 -15.29 6.24
CA HIS A 49 -5.81 -14.59 6.94
C HIS A 49 -5.36 -13.77 8.15
N VAL A 50 -4.11 -13.26 8.12
CA VAL A 50 -3.56 -12.46 9.21
C VAL A 50 -4.35 -11.16 9.36
N TYR A 51 -4.71 -10.52 8.25
CA TYR A 51 -5.39 -9.23 8.24
C TYR A 51 -6.89 -9.29 8.50
N ASP A 52 -7.50 -10.48 8.46
CA ASP A 52 -8.92 -10.65 8.74
C ASP A 52 -9.24 -10.23 10.18
N SER A 53 -10.24 -9.39 10.33
CA SER A 53 -10.69 -8.82 11.60
C SER A 53 -9.75 -7.82 12.27
N LEU A 54 -8.65 -7.37 11.64
CA LEU A 54 -7.77 -6.34 12.21
C LEU A 54 -8.40 -4.95 12.14
N LEU A 55 -8.04 -4.12 13.12
CA LEU A 55 -8.41 -2.70 13.16
C LEU A 55 -7.41 -1.83 12.41
N PHE A 56 -7.90 -0.75 11.79
CA PHE A 56 -7.09 0.43 11.57
C PHE A 56 -6.85 1.09 12.93
N HIS A 57 -5.83 0.63 13.61
CA HIS A 57 -5.57 0.96 15.02
C HIS A 57 -4.98 2.34 15.23
N ARG A 58 -4.47 2.97 14.17
CA ARG A 58 -3.95 4.34 14.20
C ARG A 58 -4.39 5.08 12.95
N VAL A 59 -5.11 6.17 13.15
CA VAL A 59 -5.66 7.01 12.08
C VAL A 59 -5.34 8.47 12.39
N ILE A 60 -4.65 9.14 11.46
CA ILE A 60 -4.34 10.56 11.59
C ILE A 60 -4.84 11.26 10.34
N LYS A 61 -5.76 12.20 10.54
CA LYS A 61 -6.34 13.02 9.47
C LYS A 61 -5.24 13.75 8.70
N ASP A 62 -5.41 13.82 7.37
CA ASP A 62 -4.45 14.43 6.44
C ASP A 62 -3.03 13.84 6.53
N PHE A 63 -2.94 12.58 7.00
CA PHE A 63 -1.68 11.85 7.06
C PHE A 63 -1.84 10.40 6.55
N MET A 64 -2.39 9.47 7.35
CA MET A 64 -2.50 8.07 6.95
C MET A 64 -3.52 7.30 7.82
N ILE A 65 -3.90 6.11 7.33
CA ILE A 65 -4.57 5.09 8.13
C ILE A 65 -3.66 3.86 8.22
N GLN A 66 -3.39 3.38 9.44
CA GLN A 66 -2.46 2.29 9.71
C GLN A 66 -3.17 1.08 10.30
N CYS A 67 -2.80 -0.11 9.82
CA CYS A 67 -3.29 -1.42 10.24
C CYS A 67 -2.13 -2.38 10.41
N GLY A 68 -2.39 -3.60 10.92
CA GLY A 68 -1.42 -4.69 10.94
C GLY A 68 -1.14 -5.28 12.31
N ASP A 69 -1.56 -4.63 13.41
CA ASP A 69 -1.38 -5.18 14.76
C ASP A 69 -2.24 -6.44 14.98
N PRO A 70 -1.65 -7.64 15.13
CA PRO A 70 -2.42 -8.88 15.36
C PRO A 70 -3.26 -8.87 16.65
N LYS A 71 -2.85 -8.07 17.66
CA LYS A 71 -3.58 -7.91 18.93
C LYS A 71 -4.89 -7.15 18.74
N SER A 72 -5.07 -6.46 17.61
CA SER A 72 -6.29 -5.69 17.34
C SER A 72 -7.50 -6.52 16.96
N LYS A 73 -7.37 -7.84 16.68
CA LYS A 73 -8.49 -8.72 16.32
C LYS A 73 -9.62 -8.70 17.34
N ASN A 74 -9.26 -8.82 18.60
CA ASN A 74 -10.20 -8.91 19.73
C ASN A 74 -9.96 -7.78 20.73
N ALA A 75 -9.55 -6.61 20.26
CA ALA A 75 -9.23 -5.49 21.13
C ALA A 75 -10.49 -4.93 21.81
N GLU A 76 -10.39 -4.70 23.11
CA GLU A 76 -11.42 -4.00 23.87
C GLU A 76 -11.48 -2.50 23.49
N PRO A 77 -12.62 -1.85 23.64
CA PRO A 77 -12.72 -0.39 23.45
C PRO A 77 -11.70 0.36 24.29
N GLY A 78 -10.95 1.29 23.66
CA GLY A 78 -9.92 2.10 24.34
C GLY A 78 -8.61 1.35 24.65
N GLN A 79 -8.47 0.08 24.31
CA GLN A 79 -7.20 -0.65 24.45
C GLN A 79 -6.12 0.00 23.59
N PHE A 80 -4.92 0.22 24.15
CA PHE A 80 -3.75 0.67 23.40
C PHE A 80 -3.28 -0.41 22.43
N LEU A 81 -3.01 -0.03 21.19
CA LEU A 81 -2.64 -0.91 20.09
C LEU A 81 -1.43 -0.35 19.34
N GLY A 82 -0.86 -1.16 18.47
CA GLY A 82 0.24 -0.79 17.59
C GLY A 82 1.59 -1.39 17.97
N GLU A 83 1.68 -2.10 19.11
CA GLU A 83 2.90 -2.78 19.58
C GLU A 83 2.94 -4.28 19.25
N GLY A 84 1.86 -4.83 18.68
CA GLY A 84 1.85 -6.22 18.25
C GLY A 84 2.50 -6.35 16.87
N ASP A 85 3.46 -7.26 16.71
CA ASP A 85 4.07 -7.58 15.41
C ASP A 85 4.29 -9.09 15.29
N LEU A 86 4.81 -9.52 14.16
CA LEU A 86 5.25 -10.88 13.89
C LEU A 86 6.79 -10.99 14.11
N ASP A 87 7.29 -12.23 14.18
CA ASP A 87 8.67 -12.53 14.61
C ASP A 87 9.75 -12.28 13.54
N TRP A 88 9.43 -11.54 12.45
CA TRP A 88 10.39 -11.19 11.41
C TRP A 88 10.15 -9.78 10.87
N THR A 89 11.17 -9.25 10.20
CA THR A 89 11.15 -7.98 9.49
C THR A 89 11.34 -8.19 7.99
N VAL A 90 11.08 -7.17 7.19
CA VAL A 90 11.28 -7.18 5.75
C VAL A 90 12.31 -6.13 5.36
N GLU A 91 13.36 -6.55 4.66
CA GLU A 91 14.42 -5.64 4.19
C GLU A 91 13.84 -4.50 3.35
N GLN A 92 14.36 -3.29 3.54
CA GLN A 92 13.88 -2.08 2.88
C GLN A 92 14.04 -2.13 1.35
N GLU A 93 13.00 -1.78 0.62
CA GLU A 93 12.98 -1.73 -0.85
C GLU A 93 12.62 -0.34 -1.37
N LEU A 94 13.51 0.63 -1.22
CA LEU A 94 13.31 1.97 -1.77
C LEU A 94 13.47 2.00 -3.29
N ARG A 95 12.58 2.68 -3.99
CA ARG A 95 12.56 2.82 -5.45
C ARG A 95 12.37 4.28 -5.89
N LEU A 96 13.01 5.20 -5.17
CA LEU A 96 13.01 6.62 -5.55
C LEU A 96 13.82 6.85 -6.84
N PRO A 97 13.43 7.80 -7.67
CA PRO A 97 12.25 8.68 -7.55
C PRO A 97 10.96 8.11 -8.14
N GLN A 98 10.94 6.85 -8.61
CA GLN A 98 9.80 6.26 -9.33
C GLN A 98 8.63 5.95 -8.38
N ILE A 99 8.92 5.53 -7.14
CA ILE A 99 7.95 5.17 -6.12
C ILE A 99 8.21 6.02 -4.88
N TYR A 100 7.21 6.78 -4.46
CA TYR A 100 7.28 7.74 -3.35
C TYR A 100 5.90 7.91 -2.69
N HIS A 101 5.84 8.62 -1.58
CA HIS A 101 4.65 8.70 -0.72
C HIS A 101 3.58 9.70 -1.22
N ARG A 102 3.16 9.57 -2.49
CA ARG A 102 1.99 10.31 -2.97
C ARG A 102 0.71 9.78 -2.30
N ARG A 103 -0.36 10.58 -2.29
CA ARG A 103 -1.68 10.12 -1.81
C ARG A 103 -2.10 8.83 -2.51
N GLY A 104 -2.67 7.90 -1.71
CA GLY A 104 -3.21 6.64 -2.20
C GLY A 104 -2.19 5.51 -2.34
N VAL A 105 -0.95 5.66 -1.87
CA VAL A 105 -0.01 4.54 -1.85
C VAL A 105 -0.14 3.69 -0.60
N LEU A 106 0.24 2.41 -0.74
CA LEU A 106 0.39 1.42 0.32
C LEU A 106 1.86 1.33 0.70
N ALA A 107 2.17 1.51 1.97
CA ALA A 107 3.54 1.48 2.48
C ALA A 107 3.64 0.67 3.79
N ALA A 108 4.83 0.13 4.04
CA ALA A 108 5.13 -0.63 5.26
C ALA A 108 5.53 0.31 6.41
N ALA A 109 4.98 0.07 7.60
CA ALA A 109 5.43 0.71 8.81
C ALA A 109 6.74 0.06 9.31
N ARG A 110 7.42 0.70 10.24
CA ARG A 110 8.63 0.20 10.90
C ARG A 110 8.87 0.90 12.24
N GLU A 111 9.71 0.30 13.05
CA GLU A 111 10.22 0.92 14.26
C GLU A 111 11.12 2.14 13.97
N PRO A 112 11.24 3.09 14.91
CA PRO A 112 12.13 4.24 14.80
C PRO A 112 13.60 3.86 14.62
N ASP A 113 14.41 4.79 14.05
CA ASP A 113 15.81 4.54 13.69
C ASP A 113 16.72 4.14 14.86
N ASP A 114 16.42 4.56 16.09
CA ASP A 114 17.14 4.20 17.32
C ASP A 114 16.93 2.74 17.73
N ALA A 115 15.74 2.19 17.52
CA ALA A 115 15.42 0.79 17.74
C ALA A 115 15.73 -0.09 16.51
N ASN A 116 15.70 0.51 15.32
CA ASN A 116 15.82 -0.18 14.03
C ASN A 116 16.78 0.56 13.08
N PRO A 117 18.10 0.48 13.32
CA PRO A 117 19.09 1.22 12.54
C PRO A 117 19.19 0.75 11.07
N TYR A 118 18.75 -0.47 10.76
CA TYR A 118 18.69 -1.01 9.40
C TYR A 118 17.42 -0.60 8.65
N ARG A 119 16.46 0.05 9.33
CA ARG A 119 15.20 0.52 8.76
C ARG A 119 14.38 -0.58 8.08
N GLU A 120 14.50 -1.79 8.58
CA GLU A 120 13.68 -2.91 8.12
C GLU A 120 12.20 -2.65 8.42
N SER A 121 11.34 -3.06 7.52
CA SER A 121 9.90 -2.90 7.68
C SER A 121 9.33 -3.95 8.63
N SER A 122 8.30 -3.58 9.39
CA SER A 122 7.45 -4.54 10.11
C SER A 122 6.93 -5.60 9.15
N ALA A 123 6.80 -6.83 9.63
CA ALA A 123 6.25 -7.93 8.85
C ALA A 123 4.79 -7.70 8.47
N CYS A 124 3.98 -7.12 9.34
CA CYS A 124 2.53 -7.02 9.14
C CYS A 124 1.96 -5.61 9.21
N HIS A 125 2.66 -4.64 9.81
CA HIS A 125 2.15 -3.28 9.86
C HIS A 125 2.30 -2.54 8.52
N PHE A 126 1.18 -2.01 8.04
CA PHE A 126 1.14 -1.20 6.83
C PHE A 126 0.27 0.04 7.03
N TYR A 127 0.42 1.02 6.16
CA TYR A 127 -0.46 2.18 6.11
C TYR A 127 -0.83 2.56 4.68
N LEU A 128 -2.00 3.18 4.57
CA LEU A 128 -2.46 3.82 3.35
C LEU A 128 -2.24 5.32 3.50
N ALA A 129 -1.38 5.87 2.65
CA ALA A 129 -1.00 7.27 2.68
C ALA A 129 -2.14 8.15 2.18
N TRP A 130 -2.45 9.22 2.93
CA TRP A 130 -3.38 10.25 2.50
C TRP A 130 -2.68 11.59 2.28
N GLY A 131 -2.22 12.21 3.35
CA GLY A 131 -1.47 13.45 3.31
C GLY A 131 -2.32 14.65 2.89
N LYS A 132 -1.63 15.79 2.73
CA LYS A 132 -2.19 17.05 2.22
C LYS A 132 -1.48 17.47 0.93
N THR A 133 -1.94 18.54 0.30
CA THR A 133 -1.20 19.24 -0.75
C THR A 133 -0.21 20.25 -0.13
N PHE A 134 0.82 20.61 -0.87
CA PHE A 134 1.92 21.46 -0.43
C PHE A 134 2.12 22.64 -1.38
N THR A 135 2.62 23.76 -0.85
CA THR A 135 3.17 24.86 -1.68
C THR A 135 4.63 24.58 -2.04
N ASP A 136 5.19 25.37 -2.97
CA ASP A 136 6.62 25.23 -3.31
C ASP A 136 7.51 25.56 -2.11
N GLU A 137 7.16 26.56 -1.29
CA GLU A 137 7.90 26.94 -0.10
C GLU A 137 7.87 25.84 0.97
N GLU A 138 6.73 25.15 1.14
CA GLU A 138 6.63 23.99 2.04
C GLU A 138 7.50 22.83 1.54
N LEU A 139 7.55 22.58 0.22
CA LEU A 139 8.39 21.54 -0.38
C LEU A 139 9.87 21.89 -0.30
N ASP A 140 10.26 23.17 -0.36
CA ASP A 140 11.65 23.61 -0.14
C ASP A 140 12.11 23.31 1.29
N LYS A 141 11.26 23.61 2.30
CA LYS A 141 11.53 23.24 3.68
C LYS A 141 11.59 21.72 3.87
N MET A 142 10.73 21.00 3.18
CA MET A 142 10.73 19.53 3.18
C MET A 142 12.03 18.98 2.60
N GLN A 143 12.51 19.52 1.47
CA GLN A 143 13.78 19.11 0.88
C GLN A 143 14.94 19.35 1.85
N GLN A 144 15.00 20.50 2.53
CA GLN A 144 16.03 20.78 3.55
C GLN A 144 16.01 19.75 4.68
N ARG A 145 14.80 19.35 5.13
CA ARG A 145 14.66 18.30 6.14
C ARG A 145 15.16 16.95 5.64
N LEU A 146 14.80 16.55 4.43
CA LEU A 146 15.27 15.29 3.81
C LEU A 146 16.79 15.31 3.60
N ASP A 147 17.36 16.43 3.19
CA ASP A 147 18.81 16.61 3.06
C ASP A 147 19.54 16.43 4.39
N THR A 148 18.97 16.95 5.48
CA THR A 148 19.51 16.77 6.84
C THR A 148 19.48 15.31 7.28
N ILE A 149 18.36 14.59 7.04
CA ILE A 149 18.16 13.21 7.50
C ILE A 149 18.96 12.21 6.64
N TYR A 150 19.00 12.43 5.32
CA TYR A 150 19.52 11.44 4.36
C TYR A 150 20.79 11.89 3.64
N GLY A 151 21.42 13.01 4.03
CA GLY A 151 22.67 13.47 3.45
C GLY A 151 22.58 13.72 1.94
N TYR A 152 21.55 14.44 1.50
CA TYR A 152 21.27 14.80 0.10
C TYR A 152 20.96 13.63 -0.86
N ARG A 153 20.78 12.42 -0.35
CA ARG A 153 20.47 11.23 -1.18
C ARG A 153 19.01 11.17 -1.64
N VAL A 154 18.10 11.84 -0.95
CA VAL A 154 16.67 11.92 -1.30
C VAL A 154 16.38 13.27 -1.92
N LYS A 155 15.91 13.29 -3.16
CA LYS A 155 15.57 14.51 -3.89
C LYS A 155 14.13 14.48 -4.35
N LEU A 156 13.39 15.54 -4.03
CA LEU A 156 12.07 15.78 -4.58
C LEU A 156 12.22 16.30 -6.01
N THR A 157 12.03 15.41 -6.98
CA THR A 157 12.12 15.80 -8.40
C THR A 157 10.99 16.77 -8.79
N PRO A 158 11.09 17.47 -9.93
CA PRO A 158 9.99 18.33 -10.40
C PRO A 158 8.65 17.61 -10.49
N GLU A 159 8.66 16.34 -10.95
CA GLU A 159 7.45 15.49 -11.06
C GLU A 159 6.87 15.13 -9.69
N MET A 160 7.73 14.80 -8.73
CA MET A 160 7.30 14.55 -7.34
C MET A 160 6.70 15.80 -6.71
N ARG A 161 7.36 16.96 -6.90
CA ARG A 161 6.85 18.25 -6.39
C ARG A 161 5.49 18.58 -6.98
N GLU A 162 5.32 18.43 -8.30
CA GLU A 162 4.03 18.68 -8.95
C GLU A 162 2.94 17.75 -8.41
N THR A 163 3.26 16.47 -8.19
CA THR A 163 2.32 15.53 -7.58
C THR A 163 1.95 15.94 -6.15
N TYR A 164 2.93 16.33 -5.32
CA TYR A 164 2.66 16.79 -3.96
C TYR A 164 1.85 18.09 -3.90
N LYS A 165 1.96 18.95 -4.92
CA LYS A 165 1.17 20.19 -5.04
C LYS A 165 -0.28 19.92 -5.47
N THR A 166 -0.50 18.95 -6.36
CA THR A 166 -1.80 18.72 -7.01
C THR A 166 -2.59 17.56 -6.40
N VAL A 167 -1.92 16.44 -6.14
CA VAL A 167 -2.52 15.22 -5.57
C VAL A 167 -2.36 15.19 -4.03
N GLY A 168 -1.19 15.61 -3.55
CA GLY A 168 -0.81 15.54 -2.15
C GLY A 168 -0.09 14.24 -1.80
N GLY A 169 0.20 14.09 -0.50
CA GLY A 169 0.92 12.93 0.03
C GLY A 169 1.70 13.27 1.30
N ILE A 170 2.73 12.48 1.60
CA ILE A 170 3.51 12.57 2.84
C ILE A 170 5.03 12.54 2.56
N PRO A 171 5.56 13.58 1.89
CA PRO A 171 6.95 13.61 1.38
C PRO A 171 8.02 13.43 2.47
N HIS A 172 7.72 13.70 3.74
CA HIS A 172 8.68 13.53 4.84
C HIS A 172 9.01 12.04 5.13
N LEU A 173 8.25 11.10 4.59
CA LEU A 173 8.53 9.66 4.70
C LEU A 173 9.36 9.12 3.54
N ASP A 174 9.58 9.92 2.48
CA ASP A 174 10.39 9.50 1.35
C ASP A 174 11.83 9.20 1.78
N GLY A 175 12.36 8.07 1.31
CA GLY A 175 13.70 7.60 1.69
C GLY A 175 13.78 6.86 3.03
N GLY A 176 12.71 6.82 3.81
CA GLY A 176 12.67 6.16 5.13
C GLY A 176 11.78 4.93 5.23
N TYR A 177 10.80 4.82 4.34
CA TYR A 177 9.78 3.77 4.38
C TYR A 177 9.55 3.19 3.00
N THR A 178 9.28 1.89 2.92
CA THR A 178 9.02 1.22 1.63
C THR A 178 7.57 1.39 1.22
N VAL A 179 7.37 2.01 0.07
CA VAL A 179 6.09 2.00 -0.66
C VAL A 179 6.08 0.79 -1.57
N PHE A 180 5.06 -0.08 -1.45
CA PHE A 180 5.01 -1.34 -2.19
C PHE A 180 3.70 -1.60 -2.94
N GLY A 181 2.80 -0.62 -2.98
CA GLY A 181 1.54 -0.71 -3.70
C GLY A 181 0.79 0.62 -3.74
N GLU A 182 -0.41 0.56 -4.30
CA GLU A 182 -1.30 1.71 -4.43
C GLU A 182 -2.77 1.29 -4.34
N ILE A 183 -3.62 2.22 -3.98
CA ILE A 183 -5.08 2.08 -4.05
C ILE A 183 -5.48 2.25 -5.52
N VAL A 184 -6.22 1.29 -6.06
CA VAL A 184 -6.81 1.37 -7.41
C VAL A 184 -8.33 1.61 -7.38
N GLU A 185 -8.99 1.23 -6.28
CA GLU A 185 -10.42 1.51 -6.01
C GLU A 185 -10.61 1.70 -4.51
N GLY A 186 -11.54 2.56 -4.08
CA GLY A 186 -11.86 2.79 -2.67
C GLY A 186 -11.11 3.96 -2.02
N HIS A 187 -10.65 4.95 -2.81
CA HIS A 187 -10.06 6.17 -2.25
C HIS A 187 -11.04 6.89 -1.31
N GLU A 188 -12.33 6.92 -1.66
CA GLU A 188 -13.40 7.50 -0.86
C GLU A 188 -13.60 6.76 0.47
N VAL A 189 -13.31 5.45 0.51
CA VAL A 189 -13.36 4.65 1.74
C VAL A 189 -12.22 5.05 2.68
N VAL A 190 -11.00 5.21 2.14
CA VAL A 190 -9.84 5.68 2.91
C VAL A 190 -10.06 7.11 3.41
N ASP A 191 -10.64 7.99 2.56
CA ASP A 191 -10.99 9.35 2.97
C ASP A 191 -12.00 9.35 4.13
N LYS A 192 -13.02 8.50 4.07
CA LYS A 192 -13.99 8.34 5.13
C LYS A 192 -13.33 7.87 6.44
N ILE A 193 -12.44 6.87 6.38
CA ILE A 193 -11.75 6.33 7.55
C ILE A 193 -10.81 7.40 8.16
N GLN A 194 -10.02 8.10 7.35
CA GLN A 194 -9.04 9.08 7.84
C GLN A 194 -9.69 10.31 8.49
N GLN A 195 -10.99 10.50 8.30
CA GLN A 195 -11.76 11.58 8.92
C GLN A 195 -12.48 11.15 10.20
N THR A 196 -12.37 9.89 10.64
CA THR A 196 -13.01 9.42 11.88
C THR A 196 -12.41 10.11 13.10
N ALA A 197 -13.23 10.35 14.12
CA ALA A 197 -12.76 10.85 15.40
C ALA A 197 -11.87 9.81 16.09
N THR A 198 -10.77 10.26 16.67
CA THR A 198 -9.79 9.40 17.35
C THR A 198 -9.57 9.81 18.79
N ASP A 199 -9.03 8.90 19.59
CA ASP A 199 -8.58 9.18 20.95
C ASP A 199 -7.18 9.85 20.96
N LYS A 200 -6.62 10.06 22.15
CA LYS A 200 -5.29 10.67 22.35
C LYS A 200 -4.12 9.86 21.78
N ASN A 201 -4.34 8.59 21.41
CA ASN A 201 -3.37 7.68 20.82
C ASN A 201 -3.61 7.48 19.31
N ASP A 202 -4.39 8.36 18.68
CA ASP A 202 -4.80 8.27 17.28
C ASP A 202 -5.65 7.03 16.95
N ARG A 203 -6.18 6.30 17.95
CA ARG A 203 -7.09 5.17 17.71
C ARG A 203 -8.50 5.69 17.42
N PRO A 204 -9.18 5.22 16.35
CA PRO A 204 -10.58 5.54 16.10
C PRO A 204 -11.46 5.23 17.31
N LEU A 205 -12.34 6.18 17.68
CA LEU A 205 -13.33 5.98 18.75
C LEU A 205 -14.37 4.93 18.37
N GLU A 206 -14.69 4.83 17.09
CA GLU A 206 -15.49 3.77 16.49
C GLU A 206 -14.57 2.88 15.66
N ASP A 207 -14.53 1.59 15.99
CA ASP A 207 -13.64 0.63 15.34
C ASP A 207 -13.82 0.61 13.83
N GLN A 208 -12.76 0.95 13.10
CA GLN A 208 -12.62 0.78 11.66
C GLN A 208 -11.87 -0.52 11.40
N ARG A 209 -12.51 -1.51 10.75
CA ARG A 209 -12.02 -2.89 10.72
C ARG A 209 -11.91 -3.41 9.29
N ILE A 210 -10.84 -4.17 9.00
CA ILE A 210 -10.79 -5.08 7.86
C ILE A 210 -11.60 -6.30 8.23
N LEU A 211 -12.69 -6.55 7.51
CA LEU A 211 -13.53 -7.74 7.72
C LEU A 211 -12.86 -8.95 7.11
N LYS A 212 -12.29 -8.77 5.89
CA LYS A 212 -11.62 -9.82 5.13
C LYS A 212 -10.60 -9.22 4.17
N ALA A 213 -9.47 -9.92 3.99
CA ALA A 213 -8.49 -9.62 2.96
C ALA A 213 -8.28 -10.84 2.05
N TYR A 214 -8.22 -10.64 0.73
CA TYR A 214 -7.94 -11.73 -0.22
C TYR A 214 -7.28 -11.24 -1.50
N VAL A 215 -6.47 -12.11 -2.10
CA VAL A 215 -5.84 -11.86 -3.40
C VAL A 215 -6.90 -12.01 -4.49
N ILE A 216 -7.01 -11.01 -5.36
CA ILE A 216 -7.93 -11.05 -6.50
C ILE A 216 -7.30 -11.95 -7.56
N ALA A 217 -7.90 -13.12 -7.78
CA ALA A 217 -7.48 -14.02 -8.84
C ALA A 217 -7.66 -13.36 -10.21
N PRO A 218 -6.70 -13.47 -11.14
CA PRO A 218 -6.89 -12.98 -12.49
C PRO A 218 -8.09 -13.70 -13.13
N ILE A 219 -9.03 -12.91 -13.71
CA ILE A 219 -10.15 -13.49 -14.46
C ILE A 219 -9.58 -14.24 -15.65
N VAL A 220 -9.57 -15.56 -15.58
CA VAL A 220 -9.27 -16.42 -16.73
C VAL A 220 -10.49 -16.37 -17.65
N ALA A 221 -10.39 -15.66 -18.77
CA ALA A 221 -11.42 -15.70 -19.80
C ALA A 221 -11.62 -17.16 -20.22
N LYS A 222 -12.81 -17.72 -19.97
CA LYS A 222 -13.15 -19.06 -20.50
C LYS A 222 -13.04 -18.96 -22.01
N GLN A 223 -12.07 -19.67 -22.61
CA GLN A 223 -12.06 -19.87 -24.04
C GLN A 223 -13.35 -20.57 -24.41
N GLN A 224 -14.23 -19.88 -25.15
CA GLN A 224 -15.39 -20.51 -25.76
C GLN A 224 -14.85 -21.52 -26.75
N GLY A 225 -14.97 -22.78 -26.40
CA GLY A 225 -14.63 -23.90 -27.29
C GLY A 225 -15.52 -23.83 -28.54
N SER A 226 -14.93 -23.46 -29.66
CA SER A 226 -15.56 -23.57 -30.95
C SER A 226 -15.77 -25.08 -31.24
N SER A 227 -16.99 -25.56 -31.00
CA SER A 227 -17.40 -26.89 -31.44
C SER A 227 -17.55 -26.85 -32.96
N ASN A 228 -16.51 -27.25 -33.65
CA ASN A 228 -16.55 -27.50 -35.10
C ASN A 228 -17.34 -28.79 -35.35
N ARG A 229 -18.66 -28.67 -35.50
CA ARG A 229 -19.49 -29.77 -36.04
C ARG A 229 -19.15 -29.94 -37.53
N GLN A 230 -18.25 -30.84 -37.82
CA GLN A 230 -18.13 -31.39 -39.18
C GLN A 230 -19.39 -32.21 -39.47
N THR A 231 -20.29 -31.66 -40.25
CA THR A 231 -21.36 -32.40 -40.92
C THR A 231 -20.76 -33.23 -42.03
N ARG A 232 -20.58 -34.54 -41.81
CA ARG A 232 -20.35 -35.54 -42.87
C ARG A 232 -21.65 -35.63 -43.67
N ARG A 233 -21.62 -35.21 -44.95
CA ARG A 233 -22.61 -35.62 -45.93
C ARG A 233 -22.17 -36.94 -46.54
N ARG A 234 -23.14 -37.88 -46.57
CA ARG A 234 -23.10 -39.11 -47.41
C ARG A 234 -23.48 -38.75 -48.85
#